data_389fc91b9e720d9359eecc9c83ce38e7
#
_entry.id   389fc91b9e720d9359eecc9c83ce38e7
#
_cell.length_a   1.000
_cell.length_b   1.000
_cell.length_c   1.000
_cell.angle_alpha   90.00
_cell.angle_beta   90.00
_cell.angle_gamma   90.00
#
_symmetry.space_group_name_H-M   'P 1'
#
loop_
_entity.id
_entity.type
_entity.pdbx_description
1 polymer ?
#
loop_
_entity_poly.entity_id
_entity_poly.type
_entity_poly.pdbx_seq_one_letter_code
_entity_poly.pdbx_strand_id
1 'polypeptide(L)'
;PLFDRLKFLSITASNLDEFFMVRVASLKDQVHAGYHKTDIAGMTAKEQLKEISVRTHELVHVQYNTLNRSLIPALEKAGMHLVAAHENLTEAQSVFVDRYFEDNVYPVLTPMAMDSSRPFPLIRNKTLNIGALISKKEKSDKLNKKDKTVVSVTGKTEICDHL
;
A
#
# COMPACT_ATOMS: atom_id res chain seq x y z
N PRO A 1 17.66 16.20 15.41
CA PRO A 1 18.29 15.66 14.21
C PRO A 1 17.25 15.14 13.22
N LEU A 2 17.50 15.31 11.92
CA LEU A 2 16.50 15.02 10.86
C LEU A 2 16.19 13.52 10.78
N PHE A 3 17.22 12.70 10.83
CA PHE A 3 17.08 11.24 10.77
C PHE A 3 16.36 10.64 11.98
N ASP A 4 16.55 11.20 13.16
CA ASP A 4 15.83 10.73 14.33
C ASP A 4 14.34 11.02 14.21
N ARG A 5 13.97 12.18 13.66
CA ARG A 5 12.55 12.49 13.38
C ARG A 5 11.94 11.49 12.39
N LEU A 6 12.66 11.17 11.30
CA LEU A 6 12.22 10.16 10.33
C LEU A 6 12.11 8.77 10.98
N LYS A 7 13.09 8.41 11.81
CA LYS A 7 13.08 7.14 12.55
C LYS A 7 11.89 7.03 13.51
N PHE A 8 11.57 8.07 14.27
CA PHE A 8 10.41 8.06 15.17
C PHE A 8 9.09 7.96 14.39
N LEU A 9 9.00 8.61 13.23
CA LEU A 9 7.83 8.48 12.38
C LEU A 9 7.67 7.04 11.87
N SER A 10 8.75 6.39 11.46
CA SER A 10 8.78 4.98 11.06
C SER A 10 8.41 4.04 12.20
N ILE A 11 8.89 4.30 13.43
CA ILE A 11 8.51 3.52 14.61
C ILE A 11 7.02 3.65 14.88
N THR A 12 6.44 4.83 14.76
CA THR A 12 4.99 5.05 14.90
C THR A 12 4.20 4.19 13.90
N ALA A 13 4.63 4.16 12.62
CA ALA A 13 4.00 3.31 11.61
C ALA A 13 4.10 1.81 11.97
N SER A 14 5.27 1.36 12.40
CA SER A 14 5.49 -0.04 12.81
C SER A 14 4.63 -0.45 14.02
N ASN A 15 4.50 0.44 15.00
CA ASN A 15 3.65 0.20 16.17
C ASN A 15 2.18 0.12 15.79
N LEU A 16 1.74 0.95 14.83
CA LEU A 16 0.38 0.90 14.31
C LEU A 16 0.10 -0.42 13.60
N ASP A 17 1.03 -0.92 12.78
CA ASP A 17 0.91 -2.24 12.15
C ASP A 17 0.74 -3.36 13.19
N GLU A 18 1.55 -3.36 14.24
CA GLU A 18 1.47 -4.36 15.30
C GLU A 18 0.15 -4.24 16.09
N PHE A 19 -0.31 -3.03 16.37
CA PHE A 19 -1.60 -2.78 16.99
C PHE A 19 -2.75 -3.38 16.16
N PHE A 20 -2.73 -3.21 14.84
CA PHE A 20 -3.74 -3.81 13.96
C PHE A 20 -3.65 -5.33 13.93
N MET A 21 -2.44 -5.90 13.84
CA MET A 21 -2.24 -7.36 13.79
C MET A 21 -2.69 -8.07 15.07
N VAL A 22 -2.60 -7.41 16.22
CA VAL A 22 -2.87 -8.04 17.52
C VAL A 22 -4.20 -7.55 18.08
N ARG A 23 -4.31 -6.26 18.35
CA ARG A 23 -5.47 -5.74 19.09
C ARG A 23 -6.71 -5.62 18.23
N VAL A 24 -6.59 -5.05 17.04
CA VAL A 24 -7.73 -4.88 16.13
C VAL A 24 -8.23 -6.25 15.63
N ALA A 25 -7.32 -7.16 15.30
CA ALA A 25 -7.67 -8.53 14.93
C ALA A 25 -8.49 -9.22 16.03
N SER A 26 -8.03 -9.18 17.27
CA SER A 26 -8.75 -9.74 18.41
C SER A 26 -10.15 -9.13 18.60
N LEU A 27 -10.30 -7.82 18.42
CA LEU A 27 -11.62 -7.17 18.51
C LEU A 27 -12.53 -7.58 17.35
N LYS A 28 -12.01 -7.76 16.14
CA LYS A 28 -12.77 -8.28 15.00
C LYS A 28 -13.26 -9.72 15.26
N ASP A 29 -12.40 -10.56 15.83
CA ASP A 29 -12.79 -11.94 16.22
C ASP A 29 -13.91 -11.94 17.26
N GLN A 30 -13.86 -11.06 18.26
CA GLN A 30 -14.93 -10.90 19.24
C GLN A 30 -16.26 -10.49 18.58
N VAL A 31 -16.23 -9.57 17.64
CA VAL A 31 -17.43 -9.16 16.88
C VAL A 31 -17.99 -10.33 16.06
N HIS A 32 -17.13 -11.08 15.36
CA HIS A 32 -17.54 -12.24 14.58
C HIS A 32 -18.11 -13.36 15.46
N ALA A 33 -17.58 -13.54 16.67
CA ALA A 33 -18.09 -14.51 17.65
C ALA A 33 -19.37 -14.04 18.37
N GLY A 34 -19.90 -12.86 18.06
CA GLY A 34 -21.09 -12.32 18.72
C GLY A 34 -20.88 -11.95 20.19
N TYR A 35 -19.65 -11.61 20.58
CA TYR A 35 -19.33 -11.24 21.96
C TYR A 35 -19.77 -9.81 22.26
N HIS A 36 -20.67 -9.62 23.21
CA HIS A 36 -21.30 -8.33 23.52
C HIS A 36 -20.90 -7.75 24.89
N LYS A 37 -20.02 -8.41 25.64
CA LYS A 37 -19.58 -7.85 26.93
C LYS A 37 -18.72 -6.60 26.70
N THR A 38 -18.93 -5.63 27.55
CA THR A 38 -18.15 -4.40 27.57
C THR A 38 -16.82 -4.58 28.28
N ASP A 39 -15.83 -3.79 27.91
CA ASP A 39 -14.57 -3.68 28.63
C ASP A 39 -14.69 -2.80 29.89
N ILE A 40 -13.56 -2.53 30.54
CA ILE A 40 -13.47 -1.67 31.74
C ILE A 40 -13.88 -0.21 31.48
N ALA A 41 -13.86 0.24 30.22
CA ALA A 41 -14.31 1.56 29.79
C ALA A 41 -15.79 1.59 29.40
N GLY A 42 -16.49 0.45 29.50
CA GLY A 42 -17.89 0.31 29.17
C GLY A 42 -18.19 0.18 27.67
N MET A 43 -17.19 -0.06 26.85
CA MET A 43 -17.33 -0.19 25.40
C MET A 43 -17.35 -1.65 24.94
N THR A 44 -18.27 -1.99 24.05
CA THR A 44 -18.29 -3.26 23.32
C THR A 44 -17.15 -3.29 22.29
N ALA A 45 -16.77 -4.49 21.82
CA ALA A 45 -15.75 -4.64 20.76
C ALA A 45 -16.09 -3.84 19.49
N LYS A 46 -17.37 -3.77 19.12
CA LYS A 46 -17.84 -3.00 17.96
C LYS A 46 -17.64 -1.48 18.15
N GLU A 47 -17.94 -0.96 19.32
CA GLU A 47 -17.73 0.45 19.67
C GLU A 47 -16.25 0.81 19.72
N GLN A 48 -15.41 -0.08 20.29
CA GLN A 48 -13.95 0.08 20.29
C GLN A 48 -13.41 0.15 18.84
N LEU A 49 -13.84 -0.74 17.95
CA LEU A 49 -13.41 -0.72 16.54
C LEU A 49 -13.79 0.59 15.84
N LYS A 50 -14.97 1.14 16.13
CA LYS A 50 -15.40 2.43 15.57
C LYS A 50 -14.50 3.58 16.04
N GLU A 51 -14.22 3.66 17.36
CA GLU A 51 -13.32 4.68 17.91
C GLU A 51 -11.88 4.52 17.41
N ILE A 52 -11.38 3.29 17.32
CA ILE A 52 -10.06 2.98 16.76
C ILE A 52 -9.97 3.49 15.32
N SER A 53 -10.98 3.24 14.50
CA SER A 53 -11.00 3.71 13.12
C SER A 53 -10.85 5.23 13.03
N VAL A 54 -11.63 5.99 13.78
CA VAL A 54 -11.56 7.46 13.80
C VAL A 54 -10.16 7.93 14.24
N ARG A 55 -9.66 7.41 15.35
CA ARG A 55 -8.36 7.81 15.91
C ARG A 55 -7.20 7.43 15.00
N THR A 56 -7.29 6.29 14.34
CA THR A 56 -6.26 5.85 13.40
C THR A 56 -6.18 6.75 12.17
N HIS A 57 -7.32 7.14 11.60
CA HIS A 57 -7.33 8.07 10.48
C HIS A 57 -6.73 9.44 10.86
N GLU A 58 -7.07 9.97 12.03
CA GLU A 58 -6.46 11.20 12.56
C GLU A 58 -4.94 11.06 12.70
N LEU A 59 -4.46 9.97 13.32
CA LEU A 59 -3.04 9.70 13.51
C LEU A 59 -2.29 9.59 12.18
N VAL A 60 -2.81 8.82 11.25
CA VAL A 60 -2.22 8.63 9.91
C VAL A 60 -2.19 9.95 9.14
N HIS A 61 -3.25 10.76 9.23
CA HIS A 61 -3.27 12.08 8.63
C HIS A 61 -2.14 12.98 9.15
N VAL A 62 -1.94 13.02 10.48
CA VAL A 62 -0.84 13.78 11.10
C VAL A 62 0.51 13.22 10.68
N GLN A 63 0.65 11.89 10.62
CA GLN A 63 1.86 11.20 10.21
C GLN A 63 2.27 11.57 8.77
N TYR A 64 1.36 11.46 7.82
CA TYR A 64 1.63 11.81 6.41
C TYR A 64 1.82 13.32 6.21
N ASN A 65 1.11 14.17 6.92
CA ASN A 65 1.35 15.62 6.90
C ASN A 65 2.77 15.95 7.41
N THR A 66 3.21 15.28 8.48
CA THR A 66 4.55 15.46 9.02
C THR A 66 5.61 14.99 8.01
N LEU A 67 5.40 13.84 7.38
CA LEU A 67 6.29 13.32 6.34
C LEU A 67 6.38 14.29 5.16
N ASN A 68 5.24 14.60 4.55
CA ASN A 68 5.18 15.31 3.27
C ASN A 68 5.51 16.81 3.39
N ARG A 69 5.06 17.46 4.47
CA ARG A 69 5.21 18.92 4.63
C ARG A 69 6.43 19.34 5.44
N SER A 70 7.04 18.42 6.19
CA SER A 70 8.16 18.75 7.06
C SER A 70 9.41 17.92 6.76
N LEU A 71 9.31 16.59 6.69
CA LEU A 71 10.47 15.72 6.58
C LEU A 71 11.00 15.66 5.14
N ILE A 72 10.16 15.45 4.14
CA ILE A 72 10.59 15.39 2.73
C ILE A 72 11.28 16.69 2.31
N PRO A 73 10.72 17.90 2.53
CA PRO A 73 11.41 19.14 2.20
C PRO A 73 12.72 19.36 2.97
N ALA A 74 12.80 18.85 4.21
CA ALA A 74 14.03 18.93 4.99
C ALA A 74 15.12 17.95 4.50
N LEU A 75 14.72 16.78 3.99
CA LEU A 75 15.60 15.81 3.34
C LEU A 75 16.17 16.38 2.02
N GLU A 76 15.32 17.00 1.21
CA GLU A 76 15.73 17.66 -0.03
C GLU A 76 16.77 18.76 0.22
N LYS A 77 16.54 19.61 1.24
CA LYS A 77 17.53 20.62 1.66
C LYS A 77 18.84 20.02 2.17
N ALA A 78 18.81 18.80 2.68
CA ALA A 78 19.99 18.06 3.10
C ALA A 78 20.66 17.27 1.95
N GLY A 79 20.20 17.44 0.69
CA GLY A 79 20.77 16.81 -0.49
C GLY A 79 20.24 15.40 -0.78
N MET A 80 19.16 14.99 -0.10
CA MET A 80 18.52 13.71 -0.35
C MET A 80 17.19 13.90 -1.09
N HIS A 81 17.14 13.45 -2.33
CA HIS A 81 15.99 13.56 -3.19
C HIS A 81 15.23 12.23 -3.26
N LEU A 82 13.95 12.25 -2.86
CA LEU A 82 13.04 11.12 -3.08
C LEU A 82 12.31 11.33 -4.41
N VAL A 83 12.60 10.47 -5.37
CA VAL A 83 11.91 10.49 -6.66
C VAL A 83 10.59 9.76 -6.52
N ALA A 84 9.49 10.49 -6.65
CA ALA A 84 8.13 9.95 -6.47
C ALA A 84 7.54 9.35 -7.75
N ALA A 85 8.06 9.71 -8.92
CA ALA A 85 7.52 9.27 -10.21
C ALA A 85 8.65 9.05 -11.22
N HIS A 86 8.47 8.06 -12.11
CA HIS A 86 9.44 7.70 -13.13
C HIS A 86 9.77 8.86 -14.08
N GLU A 87 8.79 9.70 -14.37
CA GLU A 87 8.92 10.89 -15.23
C GLU A 87 9.88 11.96 -14.67
N ASN A 88 10.18 11.89 -13.39
CA ASN A 88 11.11 12.80 -12.72
C ASN A 88 12.57 12.30 -12.74
N LEU A 89 12.81 11.13 -13.35
CA LEU A 89 14.14 10.57 -13.52
C LEU A 89 14.86 11.21 -14.72
N THR A 90 16.18 11.35 -14.63
CA THR A 90 16.99 11.59 -15.82
C THR A 90 17.03 10.34 -16.69
N GLU A 91 17.37 10.49 -17.98
CA GLU A 91 17.47 9.37 -18.91
C GLU A 91 18.39 8.25 -18.38
N ALA A 92 19.57 8.62 -17.85
CA ALA A 92 20.51 7.66 -17.28
C ALA A 92 19.94 6.92 -16.05
N GLN A 93 19.19 7.62 -15.20
CA GLN A 93 18.51 7.02 -14.04
C GLN A 93 17.38 6.10 -14.47
N SER A 94 16.59 6.50 -15.47
CA SER A 94 15.51 5.68 -16.03
C SER A 94 16.03 4.36 -16.57
N VAL A 95 17.06 4.39 -17.42
CA VAL A 95 17.70 3.18 -17.97
C VAL A 95 18.23 2.27 -16.84
N PHE A 96 18.82 2.84 -15.80
CA PHE A 96 19.31 2.08 -14.65
C PHE A 96 18.15 1.41 -13.89
N VAL A 97 17.10 2.15 -13.60
CA VAL A 97 15.93 1.66 -12.83
C VAL A 97 15.20 0.57 -13.61
N ASP A 98 14.99 0.76 -14.92
CA ASP A 98 14.32 -0.22 -15.78
C ASP A 98 15.11 -1.54 -15.84
N ARG A 99 16.43 -1.45 -16.03
CA ARG A 99 17.30 -2.62 -16.01
C ARG A 99 17.31 -3.30 -14.64
N TYR A 100 17.39 -2.52 -13.56
CA TYR A 100 17.35 -3.08 -12.22
C TYR A 100 16.03 -3.80 -11.94
N PHE A 101 14.92 -3.24 -12.41
CA PHE A 101 13.60 -3.86 -12.31
C PHE A 101 13.56 -5.19 -13.05
N GLU A 102 14.02 -5.23 -14.32
CA GLU A 102 14.02 -6.45 -15.13
C GLU A 102 14.92 -7.56 -14.53
N ASP A 103 16.10 -7.19 -14.05
CA ASP A 103 17.09 -8.16 -13.57
C ASP A 103 16.82 -8.65 -12.14
N ASN A 104 16.25 -7.79 -11.26
CA ASN A 104 16.19 -8.08 -9.82
C ASN A 104 14.77 -8.11 -9.25
N VAL A 105 13.84 -7.32 -9.77
CA VAL A 105 12.48 -7.20 -9.22
C VAL A 105 11.52 -8.11 -9.95
N TYR A 106 11.47 -8.04 -11.27
CA TYR A 106 10.54 -8.81 -12.10
C TYR A 106 10.60 -10.33 -11.86
N PRO A 107 11.79 -10.96 -11.72
CA PRO A 107 11.89 -12.41 -11.50
C PRO A 107 11.31 -12.91 -10.17
N VAL A 108 11.18 -12.02 -9.17
CA VAL A 108 10.64 -12.37 -7.84
C VAL A 108 9.16 -12.02 -7.67
N LEU A 109 8.56 -11.38 -8.66
CA LEU A 109 7.13 -11.08 -8.64
C LEU A 109 6.31 -12.35 -8.81
N THR A 110 5.25 -12.48 -8.02
CA THR A 110 4.29 -13.59 -8.12
C THR A 110 2.95 -13.05 -8.62
N PRO A 111 2.68 -13.10 -9.93
CA PRO A 111 1.39 -12.65 -10.44
C PRO A 111 0.29 -13.62 -10.01
N MET A 112 -0.79 -13.07 -9.45
CA MET A 112 -1.98 -13.82 -9.04
C MET A 112 -3.18 -13.27 -9.81
N ALA A 113 -3.85 -14.14 -10.57
CA ALA A 113 -5.08 -13.78 -11.25
C ALA A 113 -6.27 -13.94 -10.33
N MET A 114 -7.15 -12.93 -10.30
CA MET A 114 -8.45 -12.98 -9.63
C MET A 114 -9.55 -12.95 -10.68
N ASP A 115 -10.46 -13.88 -10.59
CA ASP A 115 -11.68 -13.93 -11.41
C ASP A 115 -12.84 -14.49 -10.58
N SER A 116 -14.03 -14.57 -11.18
CA SER A 116 -15.24 -15.11 -10.50
C SER A 116 -15.12 -16.57 -10.04
N SER A 117 -14.14 -17.31 -10.56
CA SER A 117 -13.90 -18.73 -10.25
C SER A 117 -12.81 -18.96 -9.19
N ARG A 118 -12.08 -17.92 -8.82
CA ARG A 118 -10.95 -18.01 -7.87
C ARG A 118 -11.17 -17.11 -6.67
N PRO A 119 -10.99 -17.62 -5.44
CA PRO A 119 -11.10 -16.81 -4.25
C PRO A 119 -10.00 -15.75 -4.22
N PHE A 120 -10.25 -14.69 -3.46
CA PHE A 120 -9.26 -13.65 -3.21
C PHE A 120 -7.99 -14.27 -2.59
N PRO A 121 -6.79 -13.96 -3.11
CA PRO A 121 -5.55 -14.52 -2.61
C PRO A 121 -5.27 -14.06 -1.19
N LEU A 122 -4.67 -14.94 -0.39
CA LEU A 122 -4.21 -14.60 0.95
C LEU A 122 -2.99 -13.67 0.86
N ILE A 123 -3.20 -12.41 1.15
CA ILE A 123 -2.14 -11.39 1.16
C ILE A 123 -1.47 -11.37 2.54
N ARG A 124 -0.14 -11.45 2.55
CA ARG A 124 0.62 -11.38 3.80
C ARG A 124 0.66 -9.94 4.33
N ASN A 125 0.70 -9.82 5.65
CA ASN A 125 0.93 -8.54 6.32
C ASN A 125 2.26 -7.90 5.88
N LYS A 126 2.27 -6.57 5.77
CA LYS A 126 3.46 -5.77 5.41
C LYS A 126 4.07 -6.09 4.04
N THR A 127 3.31 -6.70 3.13
CA THR A 127 3.74 -6.89 1.74
C THR A 127 3.20 -5.78 0.86
N LEU A 128 4.05 -5.32 -0.07
CA LEU A 128 3.62 -4.41 -1.12
C LEU A 128 2.94 -5.23 -2.23
N ASN A 129 1.71 -4.86 -2.56
CA ASN A 129 0.94 -5.52 -3.62
C ASN A 129 0.48 -4.47 -4.63
N ILE A 130 0.55 -4.81 -5.90
CA ILE A 130 0.07 -3.97 -6.99
C ILE A 130 -1.15 -4.64 -7.60
N GLY A 131 -2.30 -3.97 -7.57
CA GLY A 131 -3.50 -4.41 -8.26
C GLY A 131 -3.54 -3.84 -9.67
N ALA A 132 -3.82 -4.69 -10.67
CA ALA A 132 -3.97 -4.27 -12.06
C ALA A 132 -5.27 -4.84 -12.63
N LEU A 133 -6.10 -3.96 -13.20
CA LEU A 133 -7.26 -4.39 -13.98
C LEU A 133 -6.82 -4.63 -15.43
N ILE A 134 -6.99 -5.87 -15.90
CA ILE A 134 -6.55 -6.29 -17.22
C ILE A 134 -7.77 -6.50 -18.11
N SER A 135 -7.78 -5.90 -19.32
CA SER A 135 -8.76 -6.18 -20.34
C SER A 135 -8.11 -6.81 -21.57
N LYS A 136 -8.79 -7.80 -22.16
CA LYS A 136 -8.34 -8.38 -23.42
C LYS A 136 -8.60 -7.37 -24.56
N LYS A 137 -7.56 -7.05 -25.31
CA LYS A 137 -7.72 -6.21 -26.50
C LYS A 137 -8.46 -7.03 -27.56
N GLU A 138 -9.63 -6.57 -28.01
CA GLU A 138 -10.30 -7.17 -29.16
C GLU A 138 -9.41 -7.02 -30.39
N LYS A 139 -9.19 -8.14 -31.11
CA LYS A 139 -8.47 -8.12 -32.38
C LYS A 139 -9.33 -7.37 -33.37
N SER A 140 -9.00 -6.12 -33.69
CA SER A 140 -9.50 -5.50 -34.88
C SER A 140 -8.87 -6.23 -36.07
N ASP A 141 -9.71 -6.90 -36.87
CA ASP A 141 -9.30 -7.49 -38.16
C ASP A 141 -8.65 -6.42 -39.02
N LYS A 142 -7.34 -6.51 -39.18
CA LYS A 142 -6.62 -6.28 -40.44
C LYS A 142 -5.12 -6.46 -40.25
N LEU A 143 -4.64 -7.52 -40.90
CA LEU A 143 -3.27 -7.80 -41.41
C LEU A 143 -2.14 -6.84 -41.02
N ASN A 144 -1.22 -7.29 -40.25
CA ASN A 144 0.21 -7.47 -40.49
C ASN A 144 1.09 -7.32 -39.26
N LYS A 145 1.90 -8.37 -39.05
CA LYS A 145 3.21 -8.41 -38.41
C LYS A 145 3.32 -8.26 -36.88
N LYS A 146 3.74 -9.39 -36.32
CA LYS A 146 4.40 -9.61 -35.03
C LYS A 146 3.57 -9.26 -33.81
N ASP A 147 2.90 -10.29 -33.31
CA ASP A 147 2.28 -10.35 -31.99
C ASP A 147 3.28 -10.04 -30.87
N LYS A 148 3.33 -8.77 -30.49
CA LYS A 148 3.63 -8.40 -29.13
C LYS A 148 2.30 -8.11 -28.46
N THR A 149 1.87 -8.98 -27.57
CA THR A 149 0.74 -8.75 -26.68
C THR A 149 1.10 -7.57 -25.77
N VAL A 150 0.67 -6.38 -26.13
CA VAL A 150 0.83 -5.21 -25.27
C VAL A 150 -0.30 -5.26 -24.24
N VAL A 151 0.04 -5.67 -23.05
CA VAL A 151 -0.83 -5.54 -21.88
C VAL A 151 -0.79 -4.07 -21.47
N SER A 152 -1.84 -3.31 -21.74
CA SER A 152 -1.94 -1.95 -21.20
C SER A 152 -2.38 -2.04 -19.74
N VAL A 153 -1.47 -1.78 -18.85
CA VAL A 153 -1.76 -1.63 -17.41
C VAL A 153 -2.25 -0.21 -17.21
N THR A 154 -3.56 -0.05 -17.03
CA THR A 154 -4.12 1.26 -16.63
C THR A 154 -4.10 1.29 -15.10
N GLY A 155 -3.01 1.78 -14.51
CA GLY A 155 -2.90 1.97 -13.08
C GLY A 155 -3.73 3.16 -12.62
N LYS A 156 -4.95 2.93 -12.14
CA LYS A 156 -5.56 3.82 -11.15
C LYS A 156 -5.16 3.29 -9.79
N THR A 157 -4.35 4.04 -9.07
CA THR A 157 -4.11 3.80 -7.66
C THR A 157 -5.35 4.27 -6.91
N GLU A 158 -6.36 3.42 -6.81
CA GLU A 158 -7.43 3.61 -5.85
C GLU A 158 -6.91 3.08 -4.51
N ILE A 159 -6.63 3.99 -3.60
CA ILE A 159 -6.46 3.65 -2.19
C ILE A 159 -7.84 3.15 -1.73
N CYS A 160 -7.94 1.85 -1.47
CA CYS A 160 -9.16 1.27 -0.91
C CYS A 160 -9.41 1.87 0.47
N ASP A 161 -10.34 2.82 0.56
CA ASP A 161 -10.90 3.38 1.80
C ASP A 161 -11.88 2.39 2.48
N HIS A 162 -11.48 1.12 2.57
CA HIS A 162 -12.25 0.11 3.29
C HIS A 162 -11.42 -0.48 4.45
N LEU A 163 -11.38 0.28 5.54
CA LEU A 163 -11.08 -0.21 6.88
C LEU A 163 -12.36 -0.23 7.73
#